data_d49ad2b8563f616110a4badc34e3c288
#
_entry.id   d49ad2b8563f616110a4badc34e3c288
#
_cell.length_a   1.000
_cell.length_b   1.000
_cell.length_c   1.000
_cell.angle_alpha   90.00
_cell.angle_beta   90.00
_cell.angle_gamma   90.00
#
_symmetry.space_group_name_H-M   'P 1'
#
loop_
_entity.id
_entity.type
_entity.pdbx_description
1 polymer ?
#
loop_
_entity_poly.entity_id
_entity_poly.type
_entity_poly.pdbx_seq_one_letter_code
_entity_poly.pdbx_strand_id
1 'polypeptide(L)'
;MTDNAAARGSSLWAITSYFNPMHYLRRRATYQMFRDRLQMPLAAIELSFDGSFELGAGDADLLIQLRGEDVMWQKERLLNVLVPRLPAECRQVAWLDCDIIFERHDWPQRVSDALARTALVQPFRRVHYMPPQAAAADVSESISMLTRSSLGNWLASGLSADDTLQHATTRSSKSAMKGMAWAASRDLLESHGFYDACIVGGGANALACAVLGSYEHVFRPLCMNERQRGHYLAWAERFHAEAGHTIGCIDGDVYHLWHGDLADRAGGTRHKGLVPFEFDPGADIAISEQGCWRWASDKPQMHRYVRDYFAARKEDG
;
A
#
# COMPACT_ATOMS: atom_id res chain seq x y z
N MET A 1 -27.07 14.44 1.39
CA MET A 1 -27.42 13.07 1.81
C MET A 1 -27.37 12.22 0.56
N THR A 2 -26.16 11.87 0.13
CA THR A 2 -25.93 11.00 -1.03
C THR A 2 -26.00 9.56 -0.57
N ASP A 3 -26.74 8.80 -1.31
CA ASP A 3 -27.25 7.46 -1.13
C ASP A 3 -26.25 6.45 -0.54
N ASN A 4 -26.35 6.21 0.76
CA ASN A 4 -25.65 5.11 1.45
C ASN A 4 -26.29 3.73 1.13
N ALA A 5 -27.24 3.66 0.19
CA ALA A 5 -27.93 2.45 -0.22
C ALA A 5 -27.12 1.63 -1.25
N ALA A 6 -26.36 2.30 -2.13
CA ALA A 6 -25.53 1.63 -3.13
C ALA A 6 -24.32 0.90 -2.51
N ALA A 7 -23.84 1.37 -1.36
CA ALA A 7 -22.72 0.74 -0.64
C ALA A 7 -23.11 -0.62 -0.02
N ARG A 8 -24.37 -0.82 0.32
CA ARG A 8 -24.85 -2.02 1.05
C ARG A 8 -25.03 -3.29 0.22
N GLY A 9 -24.69 -3.28 -1.07
CA GLY A 9 -24.81 -4.45 -1.94
C GLY A 9 -23.57 -4.74 -2.78
N SER A 10 -22.51 -3.97 -2.66
CA SER A 10 -21.29 -4.15 -3.46
C SER A 10 -20.45 -5.31 -2.92
N SER A 11 -20.12 -6.27 -3.80
CA SER A 11 -19.20 -7.35 -3.45
C SER A 11 -17.73 -6.93 -3.43
N LEU A 12 -17.36 -5.82 -4.09
CA LEU A 12 -16.01 -5.22 -4.08
C LEU A 12 -16.00 -3.95 -3.23
N TRP A 13 -15.10 -3.90 -2.27
CA TRP A 13 -14.82 -2.74 -1.42
C TRP A 13 -13.40 -2.24 -1.64
N ALA A 14 -13.24 -0.92 -1.70
CA ALA A 14 -11.94 -0.31 -1.52
C ALA A 14 -11.58 -0.28 -0.04
N ILE A 15 -10.30 -0.51 0.26
CA ILE A 15 -9.75 -0.32 1.61
C ILE A 15 -8.50 0.54 1.56
N THR A 16 -8.31 1.37 2.57
CA THR A 16 -7.11 2.18 2.71
C THR A 16 -6.72 2.37 4.16
N SER A 17 -5.44 2.64 4.40
CA SER A 17 -4.93 3.05 5.71
C SER A 17 -4.48 4.50 5.66
N TYR A 18 -4.77 5.24 6.70
CA TYR A 18 -4.32 6.61 6.88
C TYR A 18 -3.56 6.76 8.19
N PHE A 19 -2.38 7.35 8.15
CA PHE A 19 -1.61 7.76 9.32
C PHE A 19 -0.67 8.89 8.94
N ASN A 20 -0.60 9.91 9.78
CA ASN A 20 0.11 11.16 9.52
C ASN A 20 0.88 11.63 10.77
N PRO A 21 1.95 10.90 11.16
CA PRO A 21 2.65 11.18 12.42
C PRO A 21 3.36 12.54 12.46
N MET A 22 3.51 13.21 11.32
CA MET A 22 4.17 14.52 11.20
C MET A 22 3.20 15.65 10.90
N HIS A 23 1.88 15.37 10.86
CA HIS A 23 0.82 16.36 10.59
C HIS A 23 0.99 17.13 9.28
N TYR A 24 1.48 16.46 8.23
CA TYR A 24 1.58 17.06 6.91
C TYR A 24 0.20 17.42 6.34
N LEU A 25 0.00 18.69 5.99
CA LEU A 25 -1.27 19.18 5.45
C LEU A 25 -1.59 18.57 4.08
N ARG A 26 -0.56 18.38 3.27
CA ARG A 26 -0.69 17.77 1.95
C ARG A 26 -1.28 16.36 2.01
N ARG A 27 -0.94 15.61 3.06
CA ARG A 27 -1.44 14.24 3.22
C ARG A 27 -2.96 14.20 3.40
N ARG A 28 -3.51 15.13 4.21
CA ARG A 28 -4.96 15.26 4.37
C ARG A 28 -5.63 15.78 3.07
N ALA A 29 -4.98 16.71 2.38
CA ALA A 29 -5.50 17.26 1.12
C ALA A 29 -5.53 16.18 0.01
N THR A 30 -4.48 15.37 -0.16
CA THR A 30 -4.48 14.27 -1.15
C THR A 30 -5.49 13.19 -0.81
N TYR A 31 -5.69 12.86 0.47
CA TYR A 31 -6.75 11.96 0.90
C TYR A 31 -8.13 12.47 0.47
N GLN A 32 -8.44 13.76 0.69
CA GLN A 32 -9.70 14.34 0.29
C GLN A 32 -9.92 14.23 -1.23
N MET A 33 -8.89 14.59 -2.01
CA MET A 33 -8.93 14.47 -3.47
C MET A 33 -9.17 13.02 -3.93
N PHE A 34 -8.52 12.05 -3.28
CA PHE A 34 -8.72 10.61 -3.51
C PHE A 34 -10.17 10.23 -3.21
N ARG A 35 -10.70 10.60 -2.02
CA ARG A 35 -12.06 10.24 -1.61
C ARG A 35 -13.12 10.84 -2.54
N ASP A 36 -12.99 12.09 -2.91
CA ASP A 36 -13.94 12.81 -3.77
C ASP A 36 -14.07 12.18 -5.17
N ARG A 37 -13.02 11.49 -5.63
CA ARG A 37 -12.97 10.84 -6.94
C ARG A 37 -13.25 9.35 -6.90
N LEU A 38 -13.31 8.75 -5.73
CA LEU A 38 -13.57 7.32 -5.58
C LEU A 38 -15.07 7.04 -5.61
N GLN A 39 -15.54 6.40 -6.69
CA GLN A 39 -16.96 6.09 -6.89
C GLN A 39 -17.29 4.64 -6.52
N MET A 40 -16.95 4.23 -5.30
CA MET A 40 -17.27 2.91 -4.76
C MET A 40 -17.20 2.95 -3.23
N PRO A 41 -17.74 1.92 -2.54
CA PRO A 41 -17.62 1.82 -1.09
C PRO A 41 -16.17 1.80 -0.64
N LEU A 42 -15.84 2.62 0.36
CA LEU A 42 -14.52 2.75 0.97
C LEU A 42 -14.57 2.41 2.45
N ALA A 43 -13.74 1.47 2.88
CA ALA A 43 -13.40 1.32 4.28
C ALA A 43 -12.01 1.92 4.53
N ALA A 44 -11.92 2.81 5.50
CA ALA A 44 -10.66 3.44 5.90
C ALA A 44 -10.32 3.09 7.35
N ILE A 45 -9.04 2.91 7.61
CA ILE A 45 -8.53 2.77 8.96
C ILE A 45 -7.49 3.85 9.22
N GLU A 46 -7.75 4.69 10.22
CA GLU A 46 -6.86 5.77 10.64
C GLU A 46 -6.13 5.41 11.91
N LEU A 47 -4.82 5.68 11.94
CA LEU A 47 -4.00 5.57 13.13
C LEU A 47 -3.49 6.95 13.56
N SER A 48 -3.89 7.39 14.74
CA SER A 48 -3.37 8.60 15.39
C SER A 48 -2.29 8.24 16.41
N PHE A 49 -1.22 9.04 16.46
CA PHE A 49 -0.11 8.87 17.41
C PHE A 49 -0.16 9.86 18.59
N ASP A 50 -1.02 10.85 18.51
CA ASP A 50 -1.20 11.87 19.58
C ASP A 50 -2.65 11.94 20.09
N GLY A 51 -3.52 11.09 19.54
CA GLY A 51 -4.94 11.03 19.89
C GLY A 51 -5.84 11.96 19.07
N SER A 52 -5.27 12.78 18.16
CA SER A 52 -6.03 13.60 17.20
C SER A 52 -6.32 12.80 15.93
N PHE A 53 -7.59 12.83 15.49
CA PHE A 53 -7.99 12.20 14.24
C PHE A 53 -8.24 13.26 13.17
N GLU A 54 -7.76 12.99 11.95
CA GLU A 54 -7.91 13.89 10.81
C GLU A 54 -9.09 13.51 9.90
N LEU A 55 -9.55 12.25 9.96
CA LEU A 55 -10.68 11.75 9.19
C LEU A 55 -11.97 11.82 10.01
N GLY A 56 -13.08 12.08 9.33
CA GLY A 56 -14.43 12.14 9.92
C GLY A 56 -15.42 11.24 9.18
N ALA A 57 -16.66 11.25 9.63
CA ALA A 57 -17.74 10.37 9.15
C ALA A 57 -18.03 10.46 7.64
N GLY A 58 -17.65 11.57 6.96
CA GLY A 58 -17.79 11.73 5.51
C GLY A 58 -16.63 11.19 4.67
N ASP A 59 -15.52 10.85 5.32
CA ASP A 59 -14.28 10.49 4.64
C ASP A 59 -14.22 9.01 4.21
N ALA A 60 -15.11 8.16 4.75
CA ALA A 60 -15.24 6.75 4.35
C ALA A 60 -16.66 6.24 4.65
N ASP A 61 -17.09 5.16 3.99
CA ASP A 61 -18.35 4.49 4.27
C ASP A 61 -18.26 3.61 5.54
N LEU A 62 -17.05 3.11 5.82
CA LEU A 62 -16.68 2.48 7.09
C LEU A 62 -15.35 3.10 7.56
N LEU A 63 -15.39 3.83 8.68
CA LEU A 63 -14.20 4.42 9.28
C LEU A 63 -13.87 3.73 10.60
N ILE A 64 -12.62 3.24 10.73
CA ILE A 64 -12.08 2.72 11.98
C ILE A 64 -10.94 3.63 12.41
N GLN A 65 -10.95 4.04 13.68
CA GLN A 65 -9.96 4.94 14.24
C GLN A 65 -9.25 4.28 15.42
N LEU A 66 -7.92 4.21 15.34
CA LEU A 66 -7.06 3.58 16.34
C LEU A 66 -6.04 4.58 16.88
N ARG A 67 -5.59 4.33 18.10
CA ARG A 67 -4.48 5.09 18.72
C ARG A 67 -3.26 4.20 18.81
N GLY A 68 -2.11 4.71 18.36
CA GLY A 68 -0.81 4.06 18.47
C GLY A 68 0.16 4.92 19.26
N GLU A 69 1.18 4.29 19.81
CA GLU A 69 2.19 4.96 20.64
C GLU A 69 3.47 5.19 19.84
N ASP A 70 3.79 4.26 18.92
CA ASP A 70 5.09 4.20 18.27
C ASP A 70 5.01 4.50 16.76
N VAL A 71 5.76 5.51 16.35
CA VAL A 71 5.84 5.92 14.94
C VAL A 71 6.67 4.92 14.16
N MET A 72 5.99 4.15 13.30
CA MET A 72 6.60 3.27 12.30
C MET A 72 5.64 3.08 11.13
N TRP A 73 6.08 2.42 10.06
CA TRP A 73 5.21 2.13 8.94
C TRP A 73 4.17 1.08 9.33
N GLN A 74 2.90 1.45 9.25
CA GLN A 74 1.77 0.67 9.76
C GLN A 74 0.80 0.19 8.66
N LYS A 75 1.01 0.57 7.39
CA LYS A 75 0.02 0.36 6.31
C LYS A 75 -0.53 -1.06 6.31
N GLU A 76 0.34 -2.04 6.11
CA GLU A 76 -0.06 -3.44 5.95
C GLU A 76 -0.66 -4.00 7.25
N ARG A 77 -0.14 -3.57 8.42
CA ARG A 77 -0.70 -3.94 9.73
C ARG A 77 -2.12 -3.42 9.89
N LEU A 78 -2.37 -2.18 9.55
CA LEU A 78 -3.69 -1.56 9.61
C LEU A 78 -4.68 -2.23 8.65
N LEU A 79 -4.24 -2.60 7.45
CA LEU A 79 -5.06 -3.35 6.50
C LEU A 79 -5.41 -4.74 7.05
N ASN A 80 -4.49 -5.42 7.75
CA ASN A 80 -4.76 -6.68 8.45
C ASN A 80 -5.81 -6.52 9.58
N VAL A 81 -5.86 -5.37 10.21
CA VAL A 81 -6.89 -5.04 11.20
C VAL A 81 -8.23 -4.76 10.53
N LEU A 82 -8.24 -4.13 9.36
CA LEU A 82 -9.44 -3.68 8.65
C LEU A 82 -10.19 -4.81 7.94
N VAL A 83 -9.47 -5.71 7.25
CA VAL A 83 -10.08 -6.76 6.42
C VAL A 83 -11.14 -7.59 7.15
N PRO A 84 -10.91 -8.11 8.39
CA PRO A 84 -11.92 -8.87 9.10
C PRO A 84 -13.16 -8.07 9.52
N ARG A 85 -13.08 -6.73 9.47
CA ARG A 85 -14.16 -5.80 9.88
C ARG A 85 -15.02 -5.30 8.72
N LEU A 86 -14.70 -5.73 7.50
CA LEU A 86 -15.50 -5.40 6.32
C LEU A 86 -16.91 -6.02 6.40
N PRO A 87 -17.92 -5.38 5.80
CA PRO A 87 -19.26 -5.90 5.73
C PRO A 87 -19.34 -7.33 5.19
N ALA A 88 -20.32 -8.09 5.64
CA ALA A 88 -20.43 -9.53 5.29
C ALA A 88 -20.66 -9.77 3.79
N GLU A 89 -21.24 -8.81 3.07
CA GLU A 89 -21.43 -8.83 1.62
C GLU A 89 -20.15 -8.63 0.81
N CYS A 90 -19.10 -8.06 1.41
CA CYS A 90 -17.80 -7.87 0.76
C CYS A 90 -17.14 -9.23 0.49
N ARG A 91 -16.87 -9.53 -0.78
CA ARG A 91 -16.19 -10.75 -1.24
C ARG A 91 -14.84 -10.46 -1.90
N GLN A 92 -14.67 -9.25 -2.39
CA GLN A 92 -13.47 -8.79 -3.09
C GLN A 92 -12.99 -7.49 -2.44
N VAL A 93 -11.69 -7.32 -2.36
CA VAL A 93 -11.06 -6.19 -1.68
C VAL A 93 -10.03 -5.56 -2.60
N ALA A 94 -10.15 -4.24 -2.82
CA ALA A 94 -9.12 -3.45 -3.48
C ALA A 94 -8.42 -2.56 -2.45
N TRP A 95 -7.12 -2.79 -2.16
CA TRP A 95 -6.36 -1.91 -1.26
C TRP A 95 -5.60 -0.86 -2.04
N LEU A 96 -5.89 0.37 -1.70
CA LEU A 96 -5.48 1.56 -2.43
C LEU A 96 -4.58 2.45 -1.56
N ASP A 97 -3.56 3.05 -2.18
CA ASP A 97 -2.90 4.20 -1.59
C ASP A 97 -3.87 5.39 -1.65
N CYS A 98 -3.97 6.17 -0.57
CA CYS A 98 -4.97 7.26 -0.45
C CYS A 98 -4.51 8.58 -1.12
N ASP A 99 -3.68 8.47 -2.12
CA ASP A 99 -3.10 9.57 -2.89
C ASP A 99 -3.14 9.29 -4.41
N ILE A 100 -4.07 8.43 -4.85
CA ILE A 100 -4.24 8.10 -6.27
C ILE A 100 -5.64 8.44 -6.78
N ILE A 101 -5.73 8.75 -8.07
CA ILE A 101 -7.00 8.93 -8.79
C ILE A 101 -6.99 7.99 -9.99
N PHE A 102 -8.04 7.22 -10.17
CA PHE A 102 -8.22 6.37 -11.34
C PHE A 102 -8.71 7.18 -12.54
N GLU A 103 -8.13 6.95 -13.70
CA GLU A 103 -8.59 7.52 -14.96
C GLU A 103 -10.00 7.07 -15.33
N ARG A 104 -10.28 5.78 -15.11
CA ARG A 104 -11.52 5.14 -15.54
C ARG A 104 -12.46 4.90 -14.37
N HIS A 105 -13.73 5.26 -14.55
CA HIS A 105 -14.77 5.00 -13.54
C HIS A 105 -15.24 3.54 -13.51
N ASP A 106 -15.05 2.78 -14.60
CA ASP A 106 -15.45 1.37 -14.70
C ASP A 106 -14.40 0.38 -14.18
N TRP A 107 -13.31 0.88 -13.57
CA TRP A 107 -12.24 0.04 -13.04
C TRP A 107 -12.71 -0.99 -11.99
N PRO A 108 -13.72 -0.73 -11.11
CA PRO A 108 -14.17 -1.72 -10.14
C PRO A 108 -14.78 -2.95 -10.80
N GLN A 109 -15.61 -2.78 -11.84
CA GLN A 109 -16.18 -3.89 -12.59
C GLN A 109 -15.09 -4.69 -13.31
N ARG A 110 -14.14 -4.02 -13.94
CA ARG A 110 -13.00 -4.68 -14.61
C ARG A 110 -12.14 -5.48 -13.65
N VAL A 111 -11.94 -4.99 -12.42
CA VAL A 111 -11.26 -5.73 -11.36
C VAL A 111 -12.02 -6.99 -11.00
N SER A 112 -13.33 -6.89 -10.78
CA SER A 112 -14.16 -8.06 -10.45
C SER A 112 -14.10 -9.12 -11.55
N ASP A 113 -14.16 -8.71 -12.82
CA ASP A 113 -14.05 -9.61 -13.98
C ASP A 113 -12.66 -10.28 -14.07
N ALA A 114 -11.60 -9.54 -13.71
CA ALA A 114 -10.24 -10.05 -13.71
C ALA A 114 -10.00 -11.03 -12.55
N LEU A 115 -10.51 -10.75 -11.37
CA LEU A 115 -10.44 -11.63 -10.19
C LEU A 115 -11.16 -12.97 -10.37
N ALA A 116 -12.07 -13.07 -11.33
CA ALA A 116 -12.64 -14.37 -11.71
C ALA A 116 -11.62 -15.33 -12.36
N ARG A 117 -10.46 -14.83 -12.79
CA ARG A 117 -9.42 -15.57 -13.53
C ARG A 117 -8.04 -15.54 -12.89
N THR A 118 -7.79 -14.60 -11.97
CA THR A 118 -6.50 -14.42 -11.32
C THR A 118 -6.71 -14.14 -9.82
N ALA A 119 -5.80 -14.63 -8.98
CA ALA A 119 -5.89 -14.42 -7.53
C ALA A 119 -5.66 -12.96 -7.12
N LEU A 120 -4.76 -12.26 -7.83
CA LEU A 120 -4.45 -10.86 -7.61
C LEU A 120 -4.54 -10.06 -8.91
N VAL A 121 -4.95 -8.80 -8.77
CA VAL A 121 -5.06 -7.84 -9.88
C VAL A 121 -4.39 -6.53 -9.48
N GLN A 122 -3.53 -5.99 -10.36
CA GLN A 122 -3.17 -4.57 -10.31
C GLN A 122 -4.18 -3.78 -11.14
N PRO A 123 -4.99 -2.89 -10.53
CA PRO A 123 -6.12 -2.27 -11.21
C PRO A 123 -5.70 -1.06 -12.08
N PHE A 124 -4.54 -1.12 -12.72
CA PHE A 124 -4.03 -0.08 -13.63
C PHE A 124 -2.88 -0.61 -14.50
N ARG A 125 -2.70 0.00 -15.67
CA ARG A 125 -1.56 -0.25 -16.56
C ARG A 125 -0.38 0.65 -16.27
N ARG A 126 -0.63 1.93 -16.03
CA ARG A 126 0.42 2.95 -15.81
C ARG A 126 0.05 3.83 -14.63
N VAL A 127 1.06 4.33 -13.97
CA VAL A 127 0.94 5.39 -12.97
C VAL A 127 1.66 6.64 -13.46
N HIS A 128 0.97 7.77 -13.39
CA HIS A 128 1.47 9.10 -13.69
C HIS A 128 1.71 9.86 -12.40
N TYR A 129 2.97 10.24 -12.14
CA TYR A 129 3.33 11.05 -10.98
C TYR A 129 3.05 12.51 -11.30
N MET A 130 2.12 13.10 -10.57
CA MET A 130 1.65 14.45 -10.84
C MET A 130 2.52 15.49 -10.17
N PRO A 131 2.63 16.72 -10.74
CA PRO A 131 3.33 17.83 -10.12
C PRO A 131 2.55 18.42 -8.93
N PRO A 132 3.21 19.19 -8.05
CA PRO A 132 2.58 19.81 -6.87
C PRO A 132 1.34 20.66 -7.18
N GLN A 133 1.30 21.25 -8.37
CA GLN A 133 0.24 22.17 -8.81
C GLN A 133 -0.96 21.47 -9.45
N ALA A 134 -0.88 20.15 -9.70
CA ALA A 134 -2.00 19.43 -10.30
C ALA A 134 -3.22 19.47 -9.37
N ALA A 135 -4.28 20.08 -9.87
CA ALA A 135 -5.57 20.10 -9.17
C ALA A 135 -6.35 18.80 -9.43
N ALA A 136 -7.16 18.38 -8.48
CA ALA A 136 -7.97 17.17 -8.63
C ALA A 136 -8.92 17.22 -9.85
N ALA A 137 -9.37 18.41 -10.22
CA ALA A 137 -10.31 18.59 -11.33
C ALA A 137 -9.66 18.23 -12.70
N ASP A 138 -8.38 18.55 -12.86
CA ASP A 138 -7.69 18.52 -14.14
C ASP A 138 -6.45 17.60 -14.13
N VAL A 139 -6.48 16.56 -13.28
CA VAL A 139 -5.33 15.65 -13.10
C VAL A 139 -4.94 15.00 -14.44
N SER A 140 -5.92 14.61 -15.27
CA SER A 140 -5.67 13.99 -16.57
C SER A 140 -5.12 14.94 -17.62
N GLU A 141 -5.32 16.24 -17.46
CA GLU A 141 -4.83 17.28 -18.39
C GLU A 141 -3.43 17.79 -18.01
N SER A 142 -2.99 17.50 -16.78
CA SER A 142 -1.68 17.92 -16.27
C SER A 142 -0.57 17.02 -16.83
N ILE A 143 0.56 17.63 -17.18
CA ILE A 143 1.74 16.91 -17.63
C ILE A 143 2.38 16.21 -16.42
N SER A 144 2.49 14.89 -16.47
CA SER A 144 3.12 14.09 -15.41
C SER A 144 4.64 14.28 -15.38
N MET A 145 5.21 14.31 -14.18
CA MET A 145 6.67 14.38 -13.99
C MET A 145 7.36 13.05 -14.34
N LEU A 146 6.68 11.95 -14.16
CA LEU A 146 7.19 10.60 -14.40
C LEU A 146 6.03 9.66 -14.64
N THR A 147 6.17 8.76 -15.62
CA THR A 147 5.21 7.67 -15.86
C THR A 147 5.90 6.32 -15.70
N ARG A 148 5.23 5.36 -15.06
CA ARG A 148 5.71 3.98 -14.90
C ARG A 148 4.63 2.98 -15.23
N SER A 149 5.02 1.85 -15.83
CA SER A 149 4.13 0.70 -16.01
C SER A 149 3.94 -0.06 -14.69
N SER A 150 2.75 -0.60 -14.48
CA SER A 150 2.49 -1.55 -13.40
C SER A 150 3.28 -2.86 -13.61
N LEU A 151 3.50 -3.60 -12.54
CA LEU A 151 4.09 -4.93 -12.59
C LEU A 151 3.22 -5.87 -13.45
N GLY A 152 1.91 -5.84 -13.26
CA GLY A 152 0.97 -6.65 -14.04
C GLY A 152 0.99 -6.34 -15.53
N ASN A 153 1.20 -5.07 -15.92
CA ASN A 153 1.34 -4.70 -17.33
C ASN A 153 2.65 -5.22 -17.96
N TRP A 154 3.75 -5.24 -17.21
CA TRP A 154 5.00 -5.85 -17.67
C TRP A 154 4.85 -7.35 -17.87
N LEU A 155 4.24 -8.06 -16.92
CA LEU A 155 3.95 -9.50 -17.05
C LEU A 155 3.02 -9.78 -18.24
N ALA A 156 1.97 -8.99 -18.41
CA ALA A 156 1.05 -9.12 -19.55
C ALA A 156 1.72 -8.87 -20.92
N SER A 157 2.84 -8.14 -20.94
CA SER A 157 3.66 -7.96 -22.17
C SER A 157 4.58 -9.14 -22.48
N GLY A 158 4.56 -10.20 -21.66
CA GLY A 158 5.32 -11.43 -21.90
C GLY A 158 6.71 -11.47 -21.25
N LEU A 159 7.06 -10.48 -20.39
CA LEU A 159 8.30 -10.59 -19.60
C LEU A 159 8.17 -11.68 -18.52
N SER A 160 9.29 -12.33 -18.24
CA SER A 160 9.35 -13.27 -17.10
C SER A 160 9.15 -12.56 -15.76
N ALA A 161 8.79 -13.30 -14.71
CA ALA A 161 8.70 -12.77 -13.36
C ALA A 161 10.02 -12.15 -12.90
N ASP A 162 11.13 -12.84 -13.12
CA ASP A 162 12.47 -12.40 -12.72
C ASP A 162 12.90 -11.13 -13.46
N ASP A 163 12.73 -11.06 -14.78
CA ASP A 163 13.03 -9.85 -15.55
C ASP A 163 12.18 -8.67 -15.08
N THR A 164 10.88 -8.90 -14.85
CA THR A 164 9.96 -7.88 -14.38
C THR A 164 10.37 -7.37 -12.99
N LEU A 165 10.76 -8.25 -12.08
CA LEU A 165 11.21 -7.87 -10.73
C LEU A 165 12.57 -7.18 -10.74
N GLN A 166 13.49 -7.56 -11.62
CA GLN A 166 14.76 -6.85 -11.82
C GLN A 166 14.55 -5.42 -12.32
N HIS A 167 13.69 -5.22 -13.31
CA HIS A 167 13.32 -3.89 -13.79
C HIS A 167 12.65 -3.04 -12.71
N ALA A 168 12.02 -3.64 -11.72
CA ALA A 168 11.36 -2.93 -10.63
C ALA A 168 12.33 -2.35 -9.58
N THR A 169 13.63 -2.60 -9.66
CA THR A 169 14.63 -2.07 -8.70
C THR A 169 15.17 -0.69 -9.09
N THR A 170 14.98 -0.26 -10.33
CA THR A 170 15.42 1.04 -10.82
C THR A 170 14.30 2.09 -10.68
N ARG A 171 14.64 3.33 -10.29
CA ARG A 171 13.67 4.45 -10.20
C ARG A 171 13.53 5.21 -11.52
N SER A 172 13.64 4.53 -12.64
CA SER A 172 13.45 5.11 -13.97
C SER A 172 12.02 4.88 -14.47
N SER A 173 11.66 5.51 -15.57
CA SER A 173 10.41 5.23 -16.31
C SER A 173 10.29 3.77 -16.76
N LYS A 174 11.43 3.05 -16.80
CA LYS A 174 11.50 1.63 -17.18
C LYS A 174 11.28 0.68 -15.98
N SER A 175 11.04 1.20 -14.77
CA SER A 175 10.85 0.32 -13.60
C SER A 175 9.39 -0.07 -13.43
N ALA A 176 9.14 -1.36 -13.13
CA ALA A 176 7.81 -1.86 -12.81
C ALA A 176 7.30 -1.28 -11.48
N MET A 177 6.07 -0.73 -11.50
CA MET A 177 5.41 -0.23 -10.30
C MET A 177 4.74 -1.38 -9.57
N LYS A 178 5.11 -1.57 -8.30
CA LYS A 178 4.55 -2.60 -7.42
C LYS A 178 3.54 -2.04 -6.41
N GLY A 179 3.54 -0.73 -6.16
CA GLY A 179 2.64 -0.05 -5.23
C GLY A 179 1.35 0.44 -5.86
N MET A 180 0.73 1.43 -5.25
CA MET A 180 -0.47 2.19 -5.61
C MET A 180 -1.77 1.46 -5.30
N ALA A 181 -2.08 0.39 -6.02
CA ALA A 181 -3.33 -0.33 -5.89
C ALA A 181 -3.18 -1.81 -6.25
N TRP A 182 -3.95 -2.63 -5.57
CA TRP A 182 -4.09 -4.07 -5.82
C TRP A 182 -5.49 -4.53 -5.44
N ALA A 183 -5.91 -5.69 -5.93
CA ALA A 183 -7.14 -6.33 -5.51
C ALA A 183 -6.97 -7.84 -5.42
N ALA A 184 -7.76 -8.47 -4.52
CA ALA A 184 -7.84 -9.92 -4.34
C ALA A 184 -9.22 -10.32 -3.79
N SER A 185 -9.47 -11.62 -3.67
CA SER A 185 -10.59 -12.12 -2.88
C SER A 185 -10.40 -11.80 -1.40
N ARG A 186 -11.49 -11.56 -0.68
CA ARG A 186 -11.45 -11.38 0.78
C ARG A 186 -10.90 -12.62 1.47
N ASP A 187 -11.30 -13.80 1.03
CA ASP A 187 -10.92 -15.08 1.63
C ASP A 187 -9.39 -15.27 1.64
N LEU A 188 -8.71 -14.93 0.53
CA LEU A 188 -7.24 -14.96 0.47
C LEU A 188 -6.61 -14.03 1.51
N LEU A 189 -7.15 -12.82 1.67
CA LEU A 189 -6.63 -11.83 2.62
C LEU A 189 -6.95 -12.18 4.07
N GLU A 190 -8.08 -12.82 4.36
CA GLU A 190 -8.41 -13.32 5.70
C GLU A 190 -7.54 -14.52 6.08
N SER A 191 -7.23 -15.41 5.13
CA SER A 191 -6.41 -16.60 5.36
C SER A 191 -4.95 -16.25 5.64
N HIS A 192 -4.37 -15.27 4.94
CA HIS A 192 -2.93 -15.02 4.98
C HIS A 192 -2.53 -13.62 5.46
N GLY A 193 -3.42 -12.64 5.36
CA GLY A 193 -3.11 -11.24 5.61
C GLY A 193 -2.07 -10.67 4.64
N PHE A 194 -1.64 -9.46 4.92
CA PHE A 194 -0.50 -8.79 4.28
C PHE A 194 0.76 -9.04 5.10
N TYR A 195 1.94 -9.10 4.46
CA TYR A 195 3.19 -9.04 5.18
C TYR A 195 3.39 -7.64 5.76
N ASP A 196 3.34 -7.50 7.07
CA ASP A 196 3.22 -6.23 7.77
C ASP A 196 4.44 -5.80 8.59
N ALA A 197 5.52 -6.60 8.56
CA ALA A 197 6.73 -6.30 9.33
C ALA A 197 7.74 -5.37 8.61
N CYS A 198 7.32 -4.66 7.57
CA CYS A 198 8.15 -3.68 6.87
C CYS A 198 8.05 -2.29 7.51
N ILE A 199 8.69 -2.08 8.67
CA ILE A 199 8.56 -0.89 9.54
C ILE A 199 9.00 0.47 8.97
N VAL A 200 9.60 0.47 7.78
CA VAL A 200 9.92 1.69 6.98
C VAL A 200 9.29 1.61 5.57
N GLY A 201 8.24 0.78 5.41
CA GLY A 201 7.62 0.49 4.13
C GLY A 201 8.34 -0.60 3.34
N GLY A 202 7.76 -0.99 2.20
CA GLY A 202 8.29 -2.08 1.36
C GLY A 202 7.32 -3.25 1.19
N GLY A 203 6.14 -3.23 1.84
CA GLY A 203 5.15 -4.29 1.77
C GLY A 203 4.69 -4.64 0.35
N ALA A 204 4.58 -3.64 -0.54
CA ALA A 204 4.27 -3.89 -1.95
C ALA A 204 5.37 -4.69 -2.68
N ASN A 205 6.65 -4.52 -2.30
CA ASN A 205 7.74 -5.36 -2.81
C ASN A 205 7.62 -6.79 -2.28
N ALA A 206 7.35 -6.91 -0.97
CA ALA A 206 7.17 -8.20 -0.32
C ALA A 206 6.01 -8.99 -0.95
N LEU A 207 4.86 -8.33 -1.16
CA LEU A 207 3.69 -8.93 -1.82
C LEU A 207 4.02 -9.40 -3.24
N ALA A 208 4.58 -8.53 -4.08
CA ALA A 208 4.87 -8.87 -5.47
C ALA A 208 5.82 -10.06 -5.61
N CYS A 209 6.88 -10.10 -4.79
CA CYS A 209 7.81 -11.22 -4.77
C CYS A 209 7.19 -12.50 -4.22
N ALA A 210 6.28 -12.40 -3.24
CA ALA A 210 5.56 -13.55 -2.71
C ALA A 210 4.64 -14.16 -3.77
N VAL A 211 3.79 -13.35 -4.43
CA VAL A 211 2.88 -13.85 -5.48
C VAL A 211 3.63 -14.57 -6.58
N LEU A 212 4.78 -14.03 -7.00
CA LEU A 212 5.56 -14.60 -8.10
C LEU A 212 6.49 -15.76 -7.67
N GLY A 213 6.58 -16.08 -6.38
CA GLY A 213 7.48 -17.10 -5.86
C GLY A 213 8.97 -16.74 -6.00
N SER A 214 9.29 -15.49 -6.28
CA SER A 214 10.65 -15.00 -6.53
C SER A 214 11.18 -14.23 -5.32
N TYR A 215 11.27 -14.92 -4.18
CA TYR A 215 11.53 -14.32 -2.85
C TYR A 215 12.87 -13.59 -2.74
N GLU A 216 13.91 -14.04 -3.46
CA GLU A 216 15.24 -13.43 -3.44
C GLU A 216 15.23 -11.96 -3.88
N HIS A 217 14.28 -11.60 -4.77
CA HIS A 217 14.16 -10.25 -5.29
C HIS A 217 13.69 -9.21 -4.26
N VAL A 218 13.25 -9.62 -3.08
CA VAL A 218 12.91 -8.69 -1.99
C VAL A 218 14.06 -8.51 -0.99
N PHE A 219 14.90 -9.51 -0.79
CA PHE A 219 15.92 -9.50 0.26
C PHE A 219 16.94 -8.37 0.08
N ARG A 220 17.46 -8.21 -1.13
CA ARG A 220 18.48 -7.20 -1.43
C ARG A 220 17.91 -5.76 -1.38
N PRO A 221 16.79 -5.42 -2.05
CA PRO A 221 16.22 -4.08 -1.98
C PRO A 221 15.79 -3.65 -0.59
N LEU A 222 15.29 -4.58 0.24
CA LEU A 222 14.91 -4.30 1.63
C LEU A 222 16.04 -4.53 2.63
N CYS A 223 17.25 -4.89 2.19
CA CYS A 223 18.42 -5.16 3.02
C CYS A 223 18.12 -6.13 4.17
N MET A 224 17.32 -7.17 3.91
CA MET A 224 16.87 -8.11 4.94
C MET A 224 18.02 -8.94 5.48
N ASN A 225 18.17 -8.97 6.81
CA ASN A 225 19.02 -9.92 7.51
C ASN A 225 18.35 -11.32 7.57
N GLU A 226 19.03 -12.32 8.11
CA GLU A 226 18.53 -13.71 8.15
C GLU A 226 17.21 -13.84 8.92
N ARG A 227 17.03 -13.13 10.03
CA ARG A 227 15.81 -13.17 10.84
C ARG A 227 14.61 -12.58 10.08
N GLN A 228 14.83 -11.44 9.40
CA GLN A 228 13.82 -10.83 8.55
C GLN A 228 13.45 -11.74 7.37
N ARG A 229 14.44 -12.41 6.74
CA ARG A 229 14.20 -13.37 5.66
C ARG A 229 13.37 -14.54 6.13
N GLY A 230 13.74 -15.17 7.26
CA GLY A 230 12.98 -16.27 7.84
C GLY A 230 11.54 -15.89 8.19
N HIS A 231 11.35 -14.71 8.80
CA HIS A 231 10.02 -14.18 9.12
C HIS A 231 9.18 -13.91 7.86
N TYR A 232 9.80 -13.35 6.81
CA TYR A 232 9.12 -13.11 5.54
C TYR A 232 8.77 -14.41 4.83
N LEU A 233 9.70 -15.37 4.71
CA LEU A 233 9.47 -16.64 4.03
C LEU A 233 8.34 -17.45 4.68
N ALA A 234 8.27 -17.45 6.01
CA ALA A 234 7.20 -18.12 6.74
C ALA A 234 5.78 -17.62 6.37
N TRP A 235 5.65 -16.38 5.93
CA TRP A 235 4.42 -15.82 5.38
C TRP A 235 4.34 -16.04 3.86
N ALA A 236 5.39 -15.71 3.12
CA ALA A 236 5.41 -15.63 1.67
C ALA A 236 5.15 -16.98 0.98
N GLU A 237 5.72 -18.06 1.50
CA GLU A 237 5.54 -19.41 0.95
C GLU A 237 4.09 -19.87 1.06
N ARG A 238 3.43 -19.61 2.19
CA ARG A 238 2.01 -19.94 2.39
C ARG A 238 1.10 -19.09 1.51
N PHE A 239 1.41 -17.79 1.42
CA PHE A 239 0.67 -16.87 0.55
C PHE A 239 0.79 -17.30 -0.92
N HIS A 240 2.00 -17.62 -1.37
CA HIS A 240 2.27 -18.09 -2.74
C HIS A 240 1.51 -19.37 -3.09
N ALA A 241 1.51 -20.35 -2.18
CA ALA A 241 0.84 -21.64 -2.40
C ALA A 241 -0.65 -21.50 -2.70
N GLU A 242 -1.32 -20.47 -2.16
CA GLU A 242 -2.74 -20.23 -2.40
C GLU A 242 -2.98 -19.19 -3.51
N ALA A 243 -2.20 -18.11 -3.55
CA ALA A 243 -2.33 -17.05 -4.54
C ALA A 243 -1.91 -17.50 -5.96
N GLY A 244 -1.05 -18.51 -6.06
CA GLY A 244 -0.47 -18.95 -7.33
C GLY A 244 0.46 -17.91 -7.96
N HIS A 245 0.78 -18.08 -9.25
CA HIS A 245 1.83 -17.32 -9.94
C HIS A 245 1.30 -16.17 -10.81
N THR A 246 -0.01 -15.90 -10.78
CA THR A 246 -0.63 -15.00 -11.76
C THR A 246 -1.05 -13.68 -11.14
N ILE A 247 -0.60 -12.60 -11.78
CA ILE A 247 -1.05 -11.24 -11.50
C ILE A 247 -1.81 -10.73 -12.71
N GLY A 248 -3.09 -10.44 -12.52
CA GLY A 248 -3.92 -9.77 -13.51
C GLY A 248 -3.58 -8.27 -13.59
N CYS A 249 -3.88 -7.69 -14.75
CA CYS A 249 -3.81 -6.26 -14.97
C CYS A 249 -5.05 -5.82 -15.74
N ILE A 250 -5.60 -4.67 -15.42
CA ILE A 250 -6.70 -4.08 -16.18
C ILE A 250 -6.25 -2.84 -16.94
N ASP A 251 -6.98 -2.51 -17.99
CA ASP A 251 -6.73 -1.32 -18.80
C ASP A 251 -7.18 -0.06 -18.06
N GLY A 252 -6.41 1.02 -18.20
CA GLY A 252 -6.59 2.31 -17.55
C GLY A 252 -5.37 2.71 -16.74
N ASP A 253 -5.27 3.99 -16.46
CA ASP A 253 -4.14 4.58 -15.76
C ASP A 253 -4.56 5.11 -14.37
N VAL A 254 -3.57 5.38 -13.52
CA VAL A 254 -3.77 6.07 -12.24
C VAL A 254 -2.85 7.29 -12.17
N TYR A 255 -3.34 8.33 -11.54
CA TYR A 255 -2.62 9.56 -11.26
C TYR A 255 -2.23 9.57 -9.79
N HIS A 256 -0.93 9.55 -9.50
CA HIS A 256 -0.41 9.65 -8.15
C HIS A 256 -0.20 11.12 -7.81
N LEU A 257 -0.97 11.60 -6.86
CA LEU A 257 -0.93 12.97 -6.39
C LEU A 257 0.40 13.27 -5.68
N TRP A 258 0.91 14.48 -5.88
CA TRP A 258 2.15 14.89 -5.24
C TRP A 258 1.96 15.09 -3.73
N HIS A 259 2.85 14.51 -2.95
CA HIS A 259 2.98 14.70 -1.51
C HIS A 259 4.46 14.54 -1.12
N GLY A 260 5.25 15.54 -1.45
CA GLY A 260 6.70 15.58 -1.28
C GLY A 260 7.47 14.89 -2.40
N ASP A 261 8.71 15.23 -2.52
CA ASP A 261 9.56 14.74 -3.60
C ASP A 261 9.96 13.27 -3.42
N LEU A 262 10.08 12.56 -4.53
CA LEU A 262 10.49 11.15 -4.51
C LEU A 262 11.88 10.94 -3.90
N ALA A 263 12.75 11.95 -3.95
CA ALA A 263 14.08 11.92 -3.35
C ALA A 263 14.00 11.83 -1.82
N ASP A 264 13.11 12.60 -1.20
CA ASP A 264 12.94 12.68 0.25
C ASP A 264 12.33 11.40 0.85
N ARG A 265 11.70 10.57 0.03
CA ARG A 265 11.19 9.25 0.45
C ARG A 265 12.29 8.21 0.73
N ALA A 266 13.57 8.56 0.51
CA ALA A 266 14.75 7.74 0.79
C ALA A 266 14.63 6.27 0.33
N GLY A 267 13.91 6.01 -0.78
CA GLY A 267 13.52 4.67 -1.18
C GLY A 267 14.68 3.71 -1.51
N GLY A 268 15.89 4.22 -1.77
CA GLY A 268 17.10 3.42 -1.95
C GLY A 268 17.94 3.25 -0.69
N THR A 269 17.72 4.08 0.35
CA THR A 269 18.60 4.17 1.52
C THR A 269 17.93 3.84 2.85
N ARG A 270 16.59 4.02 2.97
CA ARG A 270 15.87 3.80 4.22
C ARG A 270 16.03 2.38 4.80
N HIS A 271 16.04 1.36 3.97
CA HIS A 271 16.27 -0.01 4.42
C HIS A 271 17.73 -0.25 4.78
N LYS A 272 18.67 0.34 4.02
CA LYS A 272 20.10 0.27 4.34
C LYS A 272 20.42 0.89 5.69
N GLY A 273 19.71 1.97 6.07
CA GLY A 273 19.88 2.60 7.37
C GLY A 273 19.36 1.77 8.56
N LEU A 274 18.53 0.75 8.33
CA LEU A 274 18.14 -0.20 9.36
C LEU A 274 19.18 -1.28 9.65
N VAL A 275 20.08 -1.57 8.71
CA VAL A 275 21.06 -2.67 8.84
C VAL A 275 21.86 -2.64 10.14
N PRO A 276 22.38 -1.47 10.61
CA PRO A 276 23.18 -1.42 11.84
C PRO A 276 22.42 -1.82 13.10
N PHE A 277 21.09 -1.78 13.08
CA PHE A 277 20.25 -2.09 14.24
C PHE A 277 19.85 -3.56 14.33
N GLU A 278 20.19 -4.37 13.32
CA GLU A 278 19.85 -5.80 13.27
C GLU A 278 18.37 -6.05 13.60
N PHE A 279 17.46 -5.33 12.92
CA PHE A 279 16.02 -5.44 13.15
C PHE A 279 15.55 -6.89 13.04
N ASP A 280 14.85 -7.34 14.10
CA ASP A 280 14.24 -8.66 14.21
C ASP A 280 12.73 -8.52 14.40
N PRO A 281 11.89 -8.85 13.40
CA PRO A 281 10.43 -8.75 13.55
C PRO A 281 9.86 -9.51 14.73
N GLY A 282 10.48 -10.64 15.11
CA GLY A 282 10.01 -11.47 16.21
C GLY A 282 10.37 -10.95 17.60
N ALA A 283 11.35 -10.03 17.71
CA ALA A 283 11.82 -9.50 18.98
C ALA A 283 11.60 -8.00 19.16
N ASP A 284 11.63 -7.23 18.06
CA ASP A 284 11.67 -5.77 18.14
C ASP A 284 10.29 -5.11 18.04
N ILE A 285 9.29 -5.81 17.48
CA ILE A 285 7.92 -5.32 17.40
C ILE A 285 6.91 -6.29 17.99
N ALA A 286 5.82 -5.77 18.53
CA ALA A 286 4.70 -6.55 19.03
C ALA A 286 3.37 -5.87 18.68
N ILE A 287 2.31 -6.65 18.65
CA ILE A 287 0.95 -6.14 18.44
C ILE A 287 0.45 -5.51 19.74
N SER A 288 -0.03 -4.26 19.67
CA SER A 288 -0.70 -3.57 20.78
C SER A 288 -2.12 -4.11 21.00
N GLU A 289 -2.77 -3.73 22.08
CA GLU A 289 -4.18 -4.06 22.36
C GLU A 289 -5.14 -3.58 21.26
N GLN A 290 -4.80 -2.50 20.55
CA GLN A 290 -5.59 -1.98 19.44
C GLN A 290 -5.27 -2.66 18.09
N GLY A 291 -4.28 -3.55 18.07
CA GLY A 291 -3.91 -4.30 16.87
C GLY A 291 -2.83 -3.62 16.01
N CYS A 292 -2.30 -2.48 16.40
CA CYS A 292 -1.19 -1.79 15.73
C CYS A 292 0.16 -2.36 16.16
N TRP A 293 1.21 -2.11 15.38
CA TRP A 293 2.57 -2.37 15.83
C TRP A 293 3.00 -1.36 16.91
N ARG A 294 3.68 -1.86 17.91
CA ARG A 294 4.44 -1.11 18.91
C ARG A 294 5.84 -1.69 19.06
N TRP A 295 6.79 -0.91 19.61
CA TRP A 295 8.09 -1.44 19.93
C TRP A 295 8.02 -2.45 21.08
N ALA A 296 8.80 -3.52 20.95
CA ALA A 296 8.95 -4.56 21.98
C ALA A 296 10.38 -4.65 22.49
N SER A 297 11.33 -3.97 21.87
CA SER A 297 12.75 -3.94 22.26
C SER A 297 13.18 -2.56 22.74
N ASP A 298 14.25 -2.51 23.54
CA ASP A 298 14.91 -1.28 23.95
C ASP A 298 16.08 -0.96 22.99
N LYS A 299 15.71 -0.48 21.79
CA LYS A 299 16.67 -0.01 20.76
C LYS A 299 16.39 1.44 20.39
N PRO A 300 16.63 2.41 21.30
CA PRO A 300 16.19 3.80 21.13
C PRO A 300 16.78 4.50 19.88
N GLN A 301 17.96 4.09 19.42
CA GLN A 301 18.55 4.61 18.18
C GLN A 301 17.79 4.13 16.95
N MET A 302 17.34 2.88 16.91
CA MET A 302 16.50 2.35 15.85
C MET A 302 15.13 3.03 15.83
N HIS A 303 14.49 3.17 17.00
CA HIS A 303 13.20 3.84 17.14
C HIS A 303 13.25 5.29 16.64
N ARG A 304 14.32 6.00 17.00
CA ARG A 304 14.59 7.36 16.50
C ARG A 304 14.78 7.38 14.98
N TYR A 305 15.61 6.48 14.44
CA TYR A 305 15.83 6.37 13.00
C TYR A 305 14.52 6.19 12.22
N VAL A 306 13.66 5.30 12.68
CA VAL A 306 12.36 5.05 12.04
C VAL A 306 11.45 6.26 12.10
N ARG A 307 11.37 6.95 13.25
CA ARG A 307 10.60 8.19 13.39
C ARG A 307 11.14 9.31 12.51
N ASP A 308 12.47 9.51 12.49
CA ASP A 308 13.12 10.55 11.71
C ASP A 308 12.94 10.34 10.18
N TYR A 309 12.78 9.10 9.74
CA TYR A 309 12.40 8.80 8.36
C TYR A 309 11.07 9.46 7.96
N PHE A 310 10.06 9.52 8.85
CA PHE A 310 8.79 10.19 8.54
C PHE A 310 8.96 11.71 8.46
N ALA A 311 9.74 12.30 9.34
CA ALA A 311 10.04 13.73 9.31
C ALA A 311 10.84 14.14 8.04
N ALA A 312 11.75 13.26 7.59
CA ALA A 312 12.55 13.50 6.39
C ALA A 312 11.77 13.44 5.08
N ARG A 313 10.52 12.96 5.08
CA ARG A 313 9.70 12.83 3.87
C ARG A 313 9.22 14.16 3.29
N LYS A 314 9.15 15.22 4.12
CA LYS A 314 8.79 16.60 3.73
C LYS A 314 7.59 16.64 2.79
N GLU A 315 6.46 16.04 3.21
CA GLU A 315 5.31 15.83 2.33
C GLU A 315 4.56 17.14 1.97
N ASP A 316 4.85 18.24 2.64
CA ASP A 316 4.32 19.58 2.31
C ASP A 316 5.22 20.37 1.34
N GLY A 317 6.47 19.94 1.13
CA GLY A 317 7.49 20.60 0.33
C GLY A 317 8.62 21.20 1.12
#